data_5cd8ed649f7f37dd38fd5ca8e6f950e8
#
_entry.id   5cd8ed649f7f37dd38fd5ca8e6f950e8
#
_cell.length_a   1.000
_cell.length_b   1.000
_cell.length_c   1.000
_cell.angle_alpha   90.00
_cell.angle_beta   90.00
_cell.angle_gamma   90.00
#
_symmetry.space_group_name_H-M   'P 1'
#
loop_
_entity.id
_entity.type
_entity.pdbx_description
1 polymer ?
#
loop_
_entity_poly.entity_id
_entity_poly.type
_entity_poly.pdbx_seq_one_letter_code
_entity_poly.pdbx_strand_id
1 'polypeptide(L)'
;MISRRTLIHSVGASALALPRFETTSNESRPKICLEIGGGSLAAGTLDDAGMRRVKQLGVDYVVMGGPSIPWEEAEIKSRIERLKSGGLTLFNMMIGGFPKTLYGQPGRDEEIEKVQSSIRAAGRAGLPVIEYNFYAHRIVEGYFEETGRGGAGLTAFDYARVKDLPPLESEGAHSLDEMWRNVTYFLKAVIPVAEQSGVRLALHPNDPPAPVSRGSGQIMGTVEGWKRLVDIVKSPANGITFDCGVTREMGQNPVEVCKYFGERDCINHVHFRNVRVRVPYEEYTEVFIDEGQINMFAMMKELVRQKYSRTLYPEHPRALDADRERPGFKTFYPGGGGYSGFAYNAGYAKAMLQAATSPAA
;
A
#
# COMPACT_ATOMS: atom_id res chain seq x y z
N MET A 1 -43.20 -7.73 -69.42
CA MET A 1 -42.78 -8.42 -68.16
C MET A 1 -41.22 -8.30 -68.02
N ILE A 2 -40.80 -7.35 -67.21
CA ILE A 2 -39.34 -7.06 -67.04
C ILE A 2 -38.89 -7.67 -65.70
N SER A 3 -37.95 -8.64 -65.80
CA SER A 3 -37.36 -9.30 -64.65
C SER A 3 -36.30 -8.40 -63.96
N ARG A 4 -36.46 -8.19 -62.67
CA ARG A 4 -35.49 -7.50 -61.81
C ARG A 4 -34.40 -8.51 -61.37
N ARG A 5 -33.19 -8.38 -61.85
CA ARG A 5 -32.03 -9.03 -61.29
C ARG A 5 -31.43 -8.15 -60.19
N THR A 6 -31.40 -8.64 -58.99
CA THR A 6 -30.78 -8.02 -57.82
C THR A 6 -29.29 -8.20 -57.89
N LEU A 7 -28.55 -7.08 -57.96
CA LEU A 7 -27.11 -7.06 -57.92
C LEU A 7 -26.70 -7.01 -56.42
N ILE A 8 -26.11 -8.08 -55.89
CA ILE A 8 -25.54 -8.11 -54.55
C ILE A 8 -24.08 -7.61 -54.68
N HIS A 9 -23.82 -6.41 -54.19
CA HIS A 9 -22.48 -5.90 -53.97
C HIS A 9 -21.94 -6.47 -52.68
N SER A 10 -20.95 -7.34 -52.75
CA SER A 10 -20.11 -7.77 -51.63
C SER A 10 -19.19 -6.62 -51.22
N VAL A 11 -19.53 -5.95 -50.13
CA VAL A 11 -18.62 -5.03 -49.44
C VAL A 11 -17.65 -5.87 -48.64
N GLY A 12 -16.42 -6.00 -49.13
CA GLY A 12 -15.34 -6.61 -48.37
C GLY A 12 -15.02 -5.74 -47.15
N ALA A 13 -15.34 -6.24 -45.98
CA ALA A 13 -14.90 -5.64 -44.72
C ALA A 13 -13.40 -5.85 -44.56
N SER A 14 -12.59 -4.87 -44.96
CA SER A 14 -11.20 -4.80 -44.52
C SER A 14 -11.19 -4.56 -43.02
N ALA A 15 -10.96 -5.60 -42.23
CA ALA A 15 -10.68 -5.48 -40.83
C ALA A 15 -9.35 -4.70 -40.68
N LEU A 16 -9.44 -3.42 -40.34
CA LEU A 16 -8.32 -2.66 -39.85
C LEU A 16 -7.84 -3.34 -38.57
N ALA A 17 -6.73 -4.08 -38.66
CA ALA A 17 -6.03 -4.58 -37.50
C ALA A 17 -5.56 -3.39 -36.68
N LEU A 18 -6.19 -3.17 -35.54
CA LEU A 18 -5.70 -2.22 -34.55
C LEU A 18 -4.27 -2.62 -34.20
N PRO A 19 -3.33 -1.68 -34.08
CA PRO A 19 -1.97 -2.00 -33.71
C PRO A 19 -2.00 -2.71 -32.35
N ARG A 20 -1.57 -3.97 -32.32
CA ARG A 20 -1.25 -4.64 -31.07
C ARG A 20 -0.08 -3.90 -30.47
N PHE A 21 -0.31 -3.15 -29.40
CA PHE A 21 0.78 -2.67 -28.59
C PHE A 21 1.53 -3.91 -28.07
N GLU A 22 2.75 -4.09 -28.54
CA GLU A 22 3.66 -5.08 -27.97
C GLU A 22 3.86 -4.73 -26.50
N THR A 23 3.28 -5.54 -25.61
CA THR A 23 3.52 -5.45 -24.19
C THR A 23 4.95 -5.90 -23.95
N THR A 24 5.87 -4.93 -23.78
CA THR A 24 7.16 -5.21 -23.12
C THR A 24 6.84 -6.01 -21.86
N SER A 25 7.60 -7.07 -21.60
CA SER A 25 7.30 -8.09 -20.61
C SER A 25 6.75 -7.47 -19.30
N ASN A 26 5.60 -7.94 -18.85
CA ASN A 26 4.84 -7.46 -17.68
C ASN A 26 5.63 -7.62 -16.36
N GLU A 27 6.81 -8.25 -16.42
CA GLU A 27 7.64 -8.62 -15.28
C GLU A 27 8.42 -7.44 -14.67
N SER A 28 8.68 -6.38 -15.44
CA SER A 28 9.50 -5.24 -14.99
C SER A 28 8.71 -3.93 -14.80
N ARG A 29 7.41 -4.03 -14.48
CA ARG A 29 6.53 -2.87 -14.31
C ARG A 29 5.86 -2.89 -12.93
N PRO A 30 5.54 -1.72 -12.35
CA PRO A 30 4.71 -1.64 -11.15
C PRO A 30 3.39 -2.41 -11.33
N LYS A 31 3.07 -3.25 -10.36
CA LYS A 31 1.83 -4.03 -10.32
C LYS A 31 0.80 -3.27 -9.50
N ILE A 32 -0.15 -2.61 -10.16
CA ILE A 32 -1.22 -1.92 -9.44
C ILE A 32 -2.04 -2.96 -8.69
N CYS A 33 -2.21 -2.74 -7.38
CA CYS A 33 -2.97 -3.62 -6.50
C CYS A 33 -4.03 -2.85 -5.72
N LEU A 34 -4.99 -3.60 -5.16
CA LEU A 34 -5.99 -3.10 -4.22
C LEU A 34 -6.07 -4.02 -3.01
N GLU A 35 -6.48 -3.49 -1.88
CA GLU A 35 -6.77 -4.32 -0.70
C GLU A 35 -8.09 -5.06 -0.89
N ILE A 36 -8.09 -6.35 -0.48
CA ILE A 36 -9.27 -7.23 -0.48
C ILE A 36 -9.33 -8.02 0.83
N GLY A 37 -10.50 -8.44 1.22
CA GLY A 37 -10.65 -9.36 2.36
C GLY A 37 -11.54 -8.87 3.47
N GLY A 38 -11.95 -7.66 3.44
CA GLY A 38 -12.85 -7.08 4.44
C GLY A 38 -12.16 -6.10 5.37
N GLY A 39 -12.86 -5.06 5.64
CA GLY A 39 -12.42 -3.87 6.34
C GLY A 39 -12.85 -2.64 5.56
N SER A 40 -12.82 -1.51 6.23
CA SER A 40 -13.24 -0.23 5.64
C SER A 40 -12.29 0.30 4.57
N LEU A 41 -11.09 -0.25 4.47
CA LEU A 41 -10.08 0.11 3.48
C LEU A 41 -10.07 -0.83 2.26
N ALA A 42 -10.81 -1.94 2.30
CA ALA A 42 -10.79 -2.90 1.21
C ALA A 42 -11.69 -2.48 0.04
N ALA A 43 -11.19 -2.61 -1.17
CA ALA A 43 -11.97 -2.37 -2.39
C ALA A 43 -13.03 -3.45 -2.63
N GLY A 44 -12.91 -4.62 -1.98
CA GLY A 44 -13.85 -5.73 -2.10
C GLY A 44 -13.70 -6.77 -1.00
N THR A 45 -14.72 -7.59 -0.85
CA THR A 45 -14.73 -8.76 0.02
C THR A 45 -14.09 -9.99 -0.65
N LEU A 46 -13.69 -10.98 0.15
CA LEU A 46 -13.08 -12.23 -0.34
C LEU A 46 -14.13 -13.25 -0.84
N ASP A 47 -15.16 -12.75 -1.51
CA ASP A 47 -16.18 -13.52 -2.19
C ASP A 47 -16.16 -13.25 -3.71
N ASP A 48 -16.99 -13.98 -4.47
CA ASP A 48 -17.02 -13.84 -5.92
C ASP A 48 -17.44 -12.42 -6.37
N ALA A 49 -18.30 -11.76 -5.60
CA ALA A 49 -18.75 -10.42 -5.91
C ALA A 49 -17.63 -9.38 -5.67
N GLY A 50 -16.92 -9.49 -4.55
CA GLY A 50 -15.79 -8.61 -4.22
C GLY A 50 -14.64 -8.80 -5.20
N MET A 51 -14.23 -10.03 -5.48
CA MET A 51 -13.19 -10.33 -6.48
C MET A 51 -13.55 -9.79 -7.87
N ARG A 52 -14.81 -9.98 -8.30
CA ARG A 52 -15.30 -9.44 -9.56
C ARG A 52 -15.23 -7.90 -9.59
N ARG A 53 -15.57 -7.21 -8.50
CA ARG A 53 -15.46 -5.75 -8.41
C ARG A 53 -14.03 -5.27 -8.60
N VAL A 54 -13.06 -5.91 -7.97
CA VAL A 54 -11.63 -5.61 -8.18
C VAL A 54 -11.23 -5.81 -9.63
N LYS A 55 -11.64 -6.94 -10.24
CA LYS A 55 -11.39 -7.22 -11.66
C LYS A 55 -12.03 -6.20 -12.59
N GLN A 56 -13.21 -5.67 -12.28
CA GLN A 56 -13.88 -4.63 -13.08
C GLN A 56 -13.07 -3.33 -13.14
N LEU A 57 -12.23 -3.04 -12.12
CA LEU A 57 -11.30 -1.91 -12.15
C LEU A 57 -10.04 -2.21 -12.99
N GLY A 58 -9.93 -3.42 -13.56
CA GLY A 58 -8.78 -3.87 -14.33
C GLY A 58 -7.54 -4.06 -13.46
N VAL A 59 -7.73 -4.50 -12.22
CA VAL A 59 -6.68 -4.82 -11.26
C VAL A 59 -6.58 -6.34 -11.12
N ASP A 60 -5.35 -6.86 -11.20
CA ASP A 60 -5.06 -8.29 -11.14
C ASP A 60 -4.34 -8.69 -9.85
N TYR A 61 -3.75 -7.74 -9.15
CA TYR A 61 -2.99 -7.98 -7.93
C TYR A 61 -3.73 -7.44 -6.71
N VAL A 62 -3.62 -8.17 -5.61
CA VAL A 62 -4.26 -7.77 -4.35
C VAL A 62 -3.31 -7.92 -3.17
N VAL A 63 -3.60 -7.12 -2.15
CA VAL A 63 -3.00 -7.19 -0.82
C VAL A 63 -4.10 -7.44 0.20
N MET A 64 -3.78 -7.99 1.37
CA MET A 64 -4.75 -8.24 2.42
C MET A 64 -4.13 -8.36 3.80
N GLY A 65 -4.94 -8.22 4.84
CA GLY A 65 -4.55 -8.56 6.21
C GLY A 65 -4.25 -10.05 6.36
N GLY A 66 -3.21 -10.37 7.11
CA GLY A 66 -2.88 -11.75 7.46
C GLY A 66 -3.72 -12.28 8.63
N PRO A 67 -3.72 -13.60 8.89
CA PRO A 67 -4.32 -14.18 10.08
C PRO A 67 -3.49 -13.88 11.34
N SER A 68 -3.95 -14.37 12.48
CA SER A 68 -3.14 -14.36 13.71
C SER A 68 -1.87 -15.20 13.55
N ILE A 69 -0.77 -14.75 14.15
CA ILE A 69 0.49 -15.53 14.16
C ILE A 69 0.44 -16.68 15.18
N PRO A 70 1.10 -17.83 14.90
CA PRO A 70 1.86 -18.13 13.67
C PRO A 70 0.95 -18.45 12.47
N TRP A 71 1.38 -18.04 11.28
CA TRP A 71 0.69 -18.39 10.05
C TRP A 71 0.93 -19.84 9.66
N GLU A 72 -0.11 -20.47 9.12
CA GLU A 72 -0.04 -21.82 8.57
C GLU A 72 0.04 -21.80 7.05
N GLU A 73 0.94 -22.61 6.47
CA GLU A 73 1.11 -22.69 5.01
C GLU A 73 -0.19 -23.06 4.29
N ALA A 74 -0.96 -24.00 4.84
CA ALA A 74 -2.22 -24.44 4.25
C ALA A 74 -3.26 -23.30 4.19
N GLU A 75 -3.31 -22.44 5.21
CA GLU A 75 -4.21 -21.30 5.23
C GLU A 75 -3.81 -20.26 4.18
N ILE A 76 -2.52 -19.93 4.06
CA ILE A 76 -2.03 -19.00 3.04
C ILE A 76 -2.32 -19.54 1.64
N LYS A 77 -2.02 -20.81 1.39
CA LYS A 77 -2.33 -21.48 0.10
C LYS A 77 -3.82 -21.45 -0.23
N SER A 78 -4.68 -21.69 0.76
CA SER A 78 -6.14 -21.61 0.56
C SER A 78 -6.58 -20.22 0.13
N ARG A 79 -6.03 -19.15 0.74
CA ARG A 79 -6.30 -17.76 0.34
C ARG A 79 -5.80 -17.47 -1.07
N ILE A 80 -4.60 -17.91 -1.41
CA ILE A 80 -4.02 -17.76 -2.75
C ILE A 80 -4.89 -18.45 -3.80
N GLU A 81 -5.29 -19.70 -3.59
CA GLU A 81 -6.14 -20.45 -4.52
C GLU A 81 -7.55 -19.83 -4.62
N ARG A 82 -8.10 -19.36 -3.51
CA ARG A 82 -9.38 -18.63 -3.52
C ARG A 82 -9.32 -17.37 -4.40
N LEU A 83 -8.27 -16.58 -4.27
CA LEU A 83 -8.07 -15.37 -5.08
C LEU A 83 -7.81 -15.72 -6.54
N LYS A 84 -7.02 -16.75 -6.79
CA LYS A 84 -6.72 -17.24 -8.13
C LYS A 84 -7.98 -17.72 -8.87
N SER A 85 -8.93 -18.34 -8.18
CA SER A 85 -10.22 -18.73 -8.77
C SER A 85 -11.04 -17.54 -9.26
N GLY A 86 -10.84 -16.34 -8.67
CA GLY A 86 -11.41 -15.06 -9.12
C GLY A 86 -10.53 -14.28 -10.11
N GLY A 87 -9.42 -14.89 -10.58
CA GLY A 87 -8.46 -14.26 -11.51
C GLY A 87 -7.58 -13.20 -10.85
N LEU A 88 -7.37 -13.28 -9.52
CA LEU A 88 -6.55 -12.35 -8.74
C LEU A 88 -5.28 -13.04 -8.23
N THR A 89 -4.22 -12.27 -8.08
CA THR A 89 -2.93 -12.71 -7.53
C THR A 89 -2.68 -12.03 -6.19
N LEU A 90 -2.57 -12.80 -5.11
CA LEU A 90 -2.14 -12.30 -3.81
C LEU A 90 -0.64 -12.01 -3.85
N PHE A 91 -0.26 -10.78 -3.51
CA PHE A 91 1.15 -10.38 -3.58
C PHE A 91 1.74 -9.96 -2.23
N ASN A 92 0.92 -9.44 -1.33
CA ASN A 92 1.34 -8.92 -0.03
C ASN A 92 0.30 -9.26 1.04
N MET A 93 0.75 -9.64 2.23
CA MET A 93 -0.09 -9.78 3.41
C MET A 93 0.52 -9.02 4.59
N MET A 94 -0.33 -8.31 5.34
CA MET A 94 0.12 -7.60 6.54
C MET A 94 0.15 -8.54 7.75
N ILE A 95 1.29 -8.59 8.45
CA ILE A 95 1.47 -9.34 9.69
C ILE A 95 1.44 -8.41 10.90
N GLY A 96 0.86 -8.87 11.98
CA GLY A 96 0.80 -8.18 13.27
C GLY A 96 0.64 -9.18 14.42
N GLY A 97 0.31 -8.67 15.62
CA GLY A 97 0.06 -9.53 16.78
C GLY A 97 1.32 -9.89 17.59
N PHE A 98 2.32 -8.98 17.62
CA PHE A 98 3.56 -9.15 18.39
C PHE A 98 3.86 -7.93 19.30
N PRO A 99 2.90 -7.53 20.21
CA PRO A 99 3.08 -6.34 21.04
C PRO A 99 4.24 -6.44 22.03
N LYS A 100 4.54 -7.63 22.57
CA LYS A 100 5.69 -7.83 23.47
C LYS A 100 7.00 -7.53 22.77
N THR A 101 7.10 -7.86 21.49
CA THR A 101 8.25 -7.54 20.65
C THR A 101 8.38 -6.03 20.43
N LEU A 102 7.26 -5.36 20.14
CA LEU A 102 7.21 -3.90 19.98
C LEU A 102 7.69 -3.19 21.25
N TYR A 103 7.22 -3.64 22.42
CA TYR A 103 7.49 -2.98 23.70
C TYR A 103 8.75 -3.51 24.42
N GLY A 104 9.43 -4.50 23.84
CA GLY A 104 10.61 -5.11 24.44
C GLY A 104 10.34 -5.88 25.74
N GLN A 105 9.12 -6.42 25.88
CA GLN A 105 8.64 -7.09 27.10
C GLN A 105 9.04 -8.58 27.15
N PRO A 106 9.00 -9.22 28.35
CA PRO A 106 9.14 -10.67 28.47
C PRO A 106 8.14 -11.43 27.60
N GLY A 107 8.59 -12.46 26.89
CA GLY A 107 7.80 -13.20 25.90
C GLY A 107 7.93 -12.68 24.48
N ARG A 108 8.80 -11.68 24.24
CA ARG A 108 9.06 -11.19 22.88
C ARG A 108 9.70 -12.25 21.98
N ASP A 109 10.51 -13.14 22.56
CA ASP A 109 11.21 -14.17 21.77
C ASP A 109 10.24 -15.21 21.21
N GLU A 110 9.21 -15.59 21.98
CA GLU A 110 8.13 -16.46 21.52
C GLU A 110 7.29 -15.79 20.40
N GLU A 111 7.07 -14.48 20.47
CA GLU A 111 6.40 -13.76 19.38
C GLU A 111 7.28 -13.71 18.13
N ILE A 112 8.58 -13.48 18.28
CA ILE A 112 9.55 -13.50 17.17
C ILE A 112 9.59 -14.87 16.52
N GLU A 113 9.58 -15.96 17.28
CA GLU A 113 9.50 -17.34 16.76
C GLU A 113 8.22 -17.57 15.95
N LYS A 114 7.06 -17.06 16.42
CA LYS A 114 5.80 -17.10 15.66
C LYS A 114 5.88 -16.30 14.35
N VAL A 115 6.52 -15.13 14.36
CA VAL A 115 6.74 -14.33 13.15
C VAL A 115 7.68 -15.09 12.19
N GLN A 116 8.76 -15.66 12.67
CA GLN A 116 9.68 -16.48 11.85
C GLN A 116 8.97 -17.69 11.24
N SER A 117 8.12 -18.37 12.01
CA SER A 117 7.29 -19.47 11.51
C SER A 117 6.35 -19.00 10.40
N SER A 118 5.71 -17.84 10.59
CA SER A 118 4.83 -17.21 9.60
C SER A 118 5.57 -16.86 8.30
N ILE A 119 6.78 -16.33 8.41
CA ILE A 119 7.65 -16.00 7.25
C ILE A 119 7.99 -17.28 6.47
N ARG A 120 8.36 -18.37 7.16
CA ARG A 120 8.64 -19.65 6.50
C ARG A 120 7.38 -20.22 5.82
N ALA A 121 6.22 -20.14 6.46
CA ALA A 121 4.95 -20.57 5.87
C ALA A 121 4.59 -19.76 4.63
N ALA A 122 4.77 -18.43 4.67
CA ALA A 122 4.58 -17.53 3.55
C ALA A 122 5.49 -17.90 2.35
N GLY A 123 6.77 -18.13 2.59
CA GLY A 123 7.72 -18.54 1.55
C GLY A 123 7.33 -19.86 0.90
N ARG A 124 6.98 -20.90 1.70
CA ARG A 124 6.50 -22.19 1.16
C ARG A 124 5.18 -22.08 0.41
N ALA A 125 4.35 -21.13 0.76
CA ALA A 125 3.10 -20.84 0.05
C ALA A 125 3.31 -20.00 -1.23
N GLY A 126 4.49 -19.44 -1.44
CA GLY A 126 4.78 -18.58 -2.59
C GLY A 126 4.33 -17.11 -2.42
N LEU A 127 4.09 -16.65 -1.21
CA LEU A 127 3.79 -15.25 -0.93
C LEU A 127 5.09 -14.43 -0.91
N PRO A 128 5.27 -13.44 -1.82
CA PRO A 128 6.56 -12.78 -1.99
C PRO A 128 6.84 -11.65 -1.00
N VAL A 129 5.80 -11.01 -0.44
CA VAL A 129 5.95 -9.84 0.43
C VAL A 129 5.10 -9.98 1.69
N ILE A 130 5.66 -9.59 2.82
CA ILE A 130 4.96 -9.40 4.09
C ILE A 130 5.16 -7.96 4.53
N GLU A 131 4.07 -7.24 4.70
CA GLU A 131 4.05 -5.89 5.25
C GLU A 131 3.78 -5.92 6.74
N TYR A 132 4.33 -4.95 7.49
CA TYR A 132 4.14 -4.86 8.93
C TYR A 132 4.31 -3.44 9.43
N ASN A 133 3.77 -3.18 10.63
CA ASN A 133 3.95 -1.94 11.37
C ASN A 133 4.86 -2.17 12.58
N PHE A 134 5.61 -1.14 12.98
CA PHE A 134 6.42 -1.17 14.19
C PHE A 134 6.32 0.17 14.94
N TYR A 135 5.19 0.39 15.58
CA TYR A 135 4.91 1.58 16.41
C TYR A 135 4.09 1.18 17.64
N ALA A 136 4.27 1.88 18.75
CA ALA A 136 3.50 1.64 19.96
C ALA A 136 2.04 2.05 19.79
N HIS A 137 1.81 3.23 19.22
CA HIS A 137 0.48 3.77 18.94
C HIS A 137 0.43 4.46 17.59
N ARG A 138 -0.67 4.30 16.87
CA ARG A 138 -0.97 5.09 15.65
C ARG A 138 -1.89 6.25 16.03
N ILE A 139 -1.38 7.47 15.93
CA ILE A 139 -2.05 8.69 16.43
C ILE A 139 -3.19 9.15 15.50
N VAL A 140 -4.16 8.27 15.31
CA VAL A 140 -5.31 8.49 14.41
C VAL A 140 -6.32 9.51 14.96
N GLU A 141 -6.26 9.83 16.23
CA GLU A 141 -7.15 10.80 16.89
C GLU A 141 -6.97 12.24 16.36
N GLY A 142 -5.85 12.51 15.70
CA GLY A 142 -5.60 13.79 15.03
C GLY A 142 -6.31 13.95 13.68
N TYR A 143 -6.93 12.89 13.15
CA TYR A 143 -7.66 12.96 11.89
C TYR A 143 -9.05 13.57 12.06
N PHE A 144 -9.44 14.35 11.04
CA PHE A 144 -10.78 14.91 10.90
C PHE A 144 -11.12 15.08 9.42
N GLU A 145 -12.39 15.30 9.14
CA GLU A 145 -12.85 15.51 7.77
C GLU A 145 -12.78 16.98 7.38
N GLU A 146 -12.22 17.24 6.20
CA GLU A 146 -12.35 18.50 5.45
C GLU A 146 -13.20 18.27 4.20
N THR A 147 -13.79 19.35 3.70
CA THR A 147 -14.57 19.34 2.46
C THR A 147 -13.66 19.67 1.28
N GLY A 148 -13.63 18.76 0.31
CA GLY A 148 -12.90 18.90 -0.94
C GLY A 148 -13.77 19.39 -2.11
N ARG A 149 -13.27 19.20 -3.34
CA ARG A 149 -13.97 19.56 -4.56
C ARG A 149 -15.34 18.88 -4.64
N GLY A 150 -16.35 19.63 -5.07
CA GLY A 150 -17.71 19.12 -5.23
C GLY A 150 -18.37 18.60 -3.96
N GLY A 151 -17.86 18.95 -2.77
CA GLY A 151 -18.39 18.44 -1.51
C GLY A 151 -17.78 17.10 -1.05
N ALA A 152 -16.84 16.53 -1.78
CA ALA A 152 -16.19 15.27 -1.42
C ALA A 152 -15.45 15.38 -0.08
N GLY A 153 -15.40 14.28 0.67
CA GLY A 153 -14.65 14.23 1.93
C GLY A 153 -13.15 14.06 1.70
N LEU A 154 -12.38 14.80 2.47
CA LEU A 154 -10.92 14.70 2.55
C LEU A 154 -10.53 14.36 3.99
N THR A 155 -9.45 13.59 4.17
CA THR A 155 -8.90 13.28 5.50
C THR A 155 -7.82 14.29 5.84
N ALA A 156 -8.04 15.12 6.85
CA ALA A 156 -7.07 16.07 7.35
C ALA A 156 -6.47 15.58 8.67
N PHE A 157 -5.23 15.96 8.95
CA PHE A 157 -4.52 15.71 10.19
C PHE A 157 -3.99 17.02 10.77
N ASP A 158 -4.12 17.14 12.09
CA ASP A 158 -3.57 18.25 12.86
C ASP A 158 -2.97 17.72 14.17
N TYR A 159 -1.64 17.80 14.28
CA TYR A 159 -0.90 17.34 15.44
C TYR A 159 -1.23 18.15 16.71
N ALA A 160 -1.62 19.41 16.57
CA ALA A 160 -2.00 20.24 17.73
C ALA A 160 -3.18 19.63 18.52
N ARG A 161 -4.03 18.83 17.88
CA ARG A 161 -5.16 18.14 18.53
C ARG A 161 -4.74 17.01 19.45
N VAL A 162 -3.54 16.46 19.28
CA VAL A 162 -3.14 15.17 19.85
C VAL A 162 -1.77 15.18 20.54
N LYS A 163 -0.97 16.24 20.37
CA LYS A 163 0.40 16.33 20.91
C LYS A 163 0.48 16.17 22.43
N ASP A 164 -0.58 16.58 23.13
CA ASP A 164 -0.66 16.57 24.59
C ASP A 164 -1.46 15.37 25.15
N LEU A 165 -1.89 14.44 24.27
CA LEU A 165 -2.60 13.25 24.70
C LEU A 165 -1.67 12.33 25.51
N PRO A 166 -2.11 11.85 26.69
CA PRO A 166 -1.29 10.95 27.50
C PRO A 166 -1.12 9.59 26.84
N PRO A 167 -0.08 8.83 27.20
CA PRO A 167 0.04 7.43 26.83
C PRO A 167 -1.21 6.63 27.20
N LEU A 168 -1.53 5.62 26.39
CA LEU A 168 -2.55 4.65 26.77
C LEU A 168 -1.98 3.67 27.80
N GLU A 169 -2.77 3.34 28.82
CA GLU A 169 -2.33 2.45 29.91
C GLU A 169 -1.86 1.08 29.41
N SER A 170 -2.54 0.55 28.36
CA SER A 170 -2.22 -0.74 27.77
C SER A 170 -0.95 -0.73 26.89
N GLU A 171 -0.53 0.43 26.39
CA GLU A 171 0.59 0.59 25.45
C GLU A 171 1.83 1.20 26.11
N GLY A 172 1.63 2.12 27.05
CA GLY A 172 2.70 2.83 27.72
C GLY A 172 3.34 3.92 26.84
N ALA A 173 4.45 4.47 27.35
CA ALA A 173 5.31 5.41 26.63
C ALA A 173 6.67 4.78 26.38
N HIS A 174 7.19 4.93 25.16
CA HIS A 174 8.45 4.33 24.75
C HIS A 174 9.34 5.39 24.11
N SER A 175 10.56 5.56 24.65
CA SER A 175 11.52 6.48 24.04
C SER A 175 11.90 6.03 22.63
N LEU A 176 12.31 6.96 21.80
CA LEU A 176 12.78 6.66 20.45
C LEU A 176 13.94 5.64 20.46
N ASP A 177 14.83 5.72 21.45
CA ASP A 177 15.96 4.78 21.58
C ASP A 177 15.48 3.38 21.96
N GLU A 178 14.43 3.24 22.77
CA GLU A 178 13.82 1.94 23.08
C GLU A 178 13.22 1.33 21.82
N MET A 179 12.44 2.09 21.09
CA MET A 179 11.84 1.62 19.85
C MET A 179 12.92 1.19 18.84
N TRP A 180 14.03 1.92 18.72
CA TRP A 180 15.17 1.51 17.89
C TRP A 180 15.86 0.25 18.39
N ARG A 181 16.02 0.06 19.70
CA ARG A 181 16.58 -1.20 20.25
C ARG A 181 15.66 -2.38 19.92
N ASN A 182 14.35 -2.19 20.10
CA ASN A 182 13.36 -3.24 19.90
C ASN A 182 13.28 -3.66 18.42
N VAL A 183 13.18 -2.72 17.48
CA VAL A 183 13.15 -3.04 16.05
C VAL A 183 14.49 -3.65 15.58
N THR A 184 15.62 -3.20 16.12
CA THR A 184 16.93 -3.77 15.80
C THR A 184 17.01 -5.23 16.23
N TYR A 185 16.52 -5.54 17.43
CA TYR A 185 16.48 -6.92 17.93
C TYR A 185 15.59 -7.80 17.04
N PHE A 186 14.41 -7.32 16.72
CA PHE A 186 13.44 -7.98 15.83
C PHE A 186 14.05 -8.26 14.45
N LEU A 187 14.58 -7.24 13.77
CA LEU A 187 15.08 -7.37 12.40
C LEU A 187 16.28 -8.33 12.31
N LYS A 188 17.20 -8.29 13.29
CA LYS A 188 18.32 -9.24 13.33
C LYS A 188 17.87 -10.70 13.43
N ALA A 189 16.72 -10.94 14.04
CA ALA A 189 16.16 -12.28 14.17
C ALA A 189 15.37 -12.71 12.93
N VAL A 190 14.57 -11.81 12.32
CA VAL A 190 13.61 -12.20 11.28
C VAL A 190 14.16 -12.06 9.85
N ILE A 191 15.07 -11.12 9.56
CA ILE A 191 15.56 -10.90 8.20
C ILE A 191 16.32 -12.09 7.64
N PRO A 192 17.20 -12.80 8.37
CA PRO A 192 17.84 -14.00 7.85
C PRO A 192 16.83 -15.10 7.48
N VAL A 193 15.72 -15.20 8.22
CA VAL A 193 14.66 -16.15 7.92
C VAL A 193 13.88 -15.74 6.66
N ALA A 194 13.64 -14.44 6.49
CA ALA A 194 12.97 -13.91 5.30
C ALA A 194 13.81 -14.16 4.03
N GLU A 195 15.12 -13.92 4.09
CA GLU A 195 16.05 -14.25 2.98
C GLU A 195 16.01 -15.71 2.61
N GLN A 196 16.14 -16.60 3.58
CA GLN A 196 16.12 -18.07 3.36
C GLN A 196 14.78 -18.54 2.80
N SER A 197 13.69 -17.83 3.12
CA SER A 197 12.34 -18.15 2.68
C SER A 197 11.97 -17.52 1.33
N GLY A 198 12.82 -16.65 0.76
CA GLY A 198 12.52 -15.90 -0.45
C GLY A 198 11.40 -14.84 -0.26
N VAL A 199 11.20 -14.38 0.97
CA VAL A 199 10.17 -13.40 1.34
C VAL A 199 10.82 -12.05 1.60
N ARG A 200 10.18 -10.97 1.16
CA ARG A 200 10.58 -9.60 1.47
C ARG A 200 9.70 -9.01 2.56
N LEU A 201 10.29 -8.39 3.56
CA LEU A 201 9.56 -7.65 4.58
C LEU A 201 9.48 -6.18 4.18
N ALA A 202 8.34 -5.56 4.39
CA ALA A 202 8.07 -4.16 4.09
C ALA A 202 7.56 -3.45 5.36
N LEU A 203 8.43 -2.69 6.04
CA LEU A 203 7.98 -1.89 7.17
C LEU A 203 7.25 -0.64 6.65
N HIS A 204 5.99 -0.51 7.06
CA HIS A 204 5.19 0.67 6.77
C HIS A 204 5.72 1.88 7.56
N PRO A 205 5.82 3.09 6.97
CA PRO A 205 6.19 4.29 7.70
C PRO A 205 5.17 4.64 8.78
N ASN A 206 5.58 5.48 9.72
CA ASN A 206 4.62 6.08 10.63
C ASN A 206 3.70 7.03 9.85
N ASP A 207 2.42 6.77 9.91
CA ASP A 207 1.38 7.59 9.27
C ASP A 207 0.25 7.80 10.30
N PRO A 208 0.17 9.00 10.89
CA PRO A 208 0.94 10.24 10.65
C PRO A 208 2.44 10.16 11.05
N PRO A 209 3.35 10.89 10.36
CA PRO A 209 4.78 10.94 10.70
C PRO A 209 5.09 11.91 11.85
N ALA A 210 4.13 12.14 12.74
CA ALA A 210 4.32 13.02 13.89
C ALA A 210 5.51 12.57 14.75
N PRO A 211 6.28 13.48 15.37
CA PRO A 211 7.50 13.11 16.08
C PRO A 211 7.26 12.20 17.29
N VAL A 212 6.13 12.38 17.95
CA VAL A 212 5.70 11.59 19.12
C VAL A 212 4.24 11.20 18.97
N SER A 213 3.94 9.95 19.31
CA SER A 213 2.58 9.42 19.35
C SER A 213 2.27 8.93 20.76
N ARG A 214 1.43 9.66 21.50
CA ARG A 214 1.03 9.35 22.89
C ARG A 214 2.23 8.98 23.77
N GLY A 215 3.28 9.83 23.77
CA GLY A 215 4.48 9.62 24.57
C GLY A 215 5.50 8.64 23.96
N SER A 216 5.21 8.03 22.81
CA SER A 216 6.13 7.09 22.15
C SER A 216 6.79 7.70 20.93
N GLY A 217 8.11 7.50 20.80
CA GLY A 217 8.89 7.94 19.65
C GLY A 217 8.61 7.09 18.40
N GLN A 218 8.61 7.74 17.24
CA GLN A 218 8.27 7.10 15.96
C GLN A 218 9.52 6.88 15.11
N ILE A 219 9.99 5.63 15.00
CA ILE A 219 11.23 5.25 14.28
C ILE A 219 11.13 5.47 12.77
N MET A 220 9.93 5.37 12.21
CA MET A 220 9.66 5.52 10.78
C MET A 220 9.03 6.89 10.44
N GLY A 221 9.08 7.86 11.36
CA GLY A 221 8.57 9.22 11.17
C GLY A 221 9.53 10.15 10.40
N THR A 222 10.70 9.68 9.97
CA THR A 222 11.66 10.49 9.20
C THR A 222 12.35 9.65 8.12
N VAL A 223 12.79 10.30 7.04
CA VAL A 223 13.59 9.61 5.98
C VAL A 223 14.92 9.09 6.54
N GLU A 224 15.53 9.79 7.49
CA GLU A 224 16.74 9.31 8.16
C GLU A 224 16.46 8.03 8.98
N GLY A 225 15.29 7.95 9.61
CA GLY A 225 14.82 6.71 10.24
C GLY A 225 14.68 5.57 9.25
N TRP A 226 14.12 5.82 8.06
CA TRP A 226 14.03 4.80 7.00
C TRP A 226 15.41 4.32 6.54
N LYS A 227 16.38 5.24 6.36
CA LYS A 227 17.76 4.88 6.03
C LYS A 227 18.39 4.01 7.12
N ARG A 228 18.23 4.41 8.39
CA ARG A 228 18.73 3.64 9.53
C ARG A 228 18.13 2.24 9.57
N LEU A 229 16.85 2.09 9.29
CA LEU A 229 16.16 0.80 9.29
C LEU A 229 16.80 -0.18 8.31
N VAL A 230 16.95 0.23 7.05
CA VAL A 230 17.48 -0.67 6.00
C VAL A 230 18.95 -0.99 6.21
N ASP A 231 19.68 -0.18 6.99
CA ASP A 231 21.08 -0.41 7.35
C ASP A 231 21.25 -1.35 8.56
N ILE A 232 20.21 -1.66 9.33
CA ILE A 232 20.29 -2.61 10.47
C ILE A 232 20.73 -4.00 10.00
N VAL A 233 20.10 -4.49 8.93
CA VAL A 233 20.50 -5.71 8.23
C VAL A 233 20.45 -5.39 6.73
N LYS A 234 21.62 -5.30 6.09
CA LYS A 234 21.71 -4.97 4.65
C LYS A 234 21.28 -6.15 3.80
N SER A 235 20.00 -6.14 3.42
CA SER A 235 19.37 -7.21 2.67
C SER A 235 18.19 -6.67 1.88
N PRO A 236 17.94 -7.13 0.65
CA PRO A 236 16.70 -6.84 -0.06
C PRO A 236 15.45 -7.34 0.67
N ALA A 237 15.60 -8.33 1.57
CA ALA A 237 14.51 -8.79 2.43
C ALA A 237 14.15 -7.77 3.53
N ASN A 238 15.06 -6.85 3.89
CA ASN A 238 14.82 -5.75 4.82
C ASN A 238 14.50 -4.47 4.05
N GLY A 239 13.25 -4.21 3.81
CA GLY A 239 12.85 -3.03 3.06
C GLY A 239 11.66 -2.30 3.69
N ILE A 240 11.18 -1.33 2.96
CA ILE A 240 10.10 -0.46 3.37
C ILE A 240 8.88 -0.58 2.45
N THR A 241 7.72 -0.27 3.00
CA THR A 241 6.62 0.27 2.23
C THR A 241 6.94 1.73 1.95
N PHE A 242 7.23 2.05 0.70
CA PHE A 242 7.47 3.44 0.30
C PHE A 242 6.13 4.14 0.12
N ASP A 243 5.83 5.09 0.97
CA ASP A 243 4.60 5.89 0.90
C ASP A 243 4.90 7.29 0.37
N CYS A 244 4.32 7.62 -0.80
CA CYS A 244 4.49 8.92 -1.44
C CYS A 244 3.93 10.05 -0.58
N GLY A 245 2.75 9.83 0.03
CA GLY A 245 2.07 10.80 0.88
C GLY A 245 2.87 11.09 2.14
N VAL A 246 3.22 10.05 2.91
CA VAL A 246 4.05 10.21 4.13
C VAL A 246 5.38 10.91 3.83
N THR A 247 6.02 10.58 2.72
CA THR A 247 7.25 11.27 2.32
C THR A 247 7.00 12.76 2.14
N ARG A 248 5.88 13.15 1.55
CA ARG A 248 5.53 14.56 1.39
C ARG A 248 5.08 15.20 2.70
N GLU A 249 4.37 14.48 3.56
CA GLU A 249 3.99 14.92 4.91
C GLU A 249 5.21 15.27 5.76
N MET A 250 6.31 14.57 5.60
CA MET A 250 7.62 14.91 6.17
C MET A 250 8.31 16.11 5.49
N GLY A 251 7.67 16.78 4.52
CA GLY A 251 8.25 17.91 3.78
C GLY A 251 9.29 17.52 2.73
N GLN A 252 9.49 16.23 2.47
CA GLN A 252 10.49 15.75 1.53
C GLN A 252 9.97 15.69 0.08
N ASN A 253 10.89 15.54 -0.88
CA ASN A 253 10.54 15.25 -2.27
C ASN A 253 10.41 13.73 -2.47
N PRO A 254 9.19 13.21 -2.73
CA PRO A 254 9.00 11.77 -2.85
C PRO A 254 9.77 11.12 -4.00
N VAL A 255 10.01 11.83 -5.11
CA VAL A 255 10.77 11.30 -6.25
C VAL A 255 12.23 11.04 -5.87
N GLU A 256 12.86 11.99 -5.16
CA GLU A 256 14.25 11.85 -4.72
C GLU A 256 14.41 10.77 -3.66
N VAL A 257 13.47 10.69 -2.71
CA VAL A 257 13.47 9.63 -1.68
C VAL A 257 13.24 8.26 -2.32
N CYS A 258 12.30 8.15 -3.26
CA CYS A 258 12.06 6.92 -4.03
C CYS A 258 13.32 6.48 -4.79
N LYS A 259 14.02 7.41 -5.43
CA LYS A 259 15.28 7.13 -6.12
C LYS A 259 16.32 6.54 -5.16
N TYR A 260 16.51 7.15 -3.99
CA TYR A 260 17.47 6.68 -2.99
C TYR A 260 17.24 5.22 -2.57
N PHE A 261 15.99 4.86 -2.20
CA PHE A 261 15.66 3.51 -1.73
C PHE A 261 15.55 2.50 -2.88
N GLY A 262 15.08 2.92 -4.05
CA GLY A 262 14.96 2.06 -5.20
C GLY A 262 16.31 1.61 -5.78
N GLU A 263 17.31 2.51 -5.83
CA GLU A 263 18.69 2.17 -6.23
C GLU A 263 19.36 1.15 -5.28
N ARG A 264 18.80 0.96 -4.08
CA ARG A 264 19.24 0.00 -3.05
C ARG A 264 18.39 -1.27 -3.00
N ASP A 265 17.40 -1.39 -3.88
CA ASP A 265 16.40 -2.48 -3.90
C ASP A 265 15.70 -2.69 -2.53
N CYS A 266 15.45 -1.59 -1.80
CA CYS A 266 14.82 -1.60 -0.48
C CYS A 266 13.33 -1.23 -0.51
N ILE A 267 12.72 -0.95 -1.66
CA ILE A 267 11.29 -0.69 -1.78
C ILE A 267 10.57 -2.02 -2.02
N ASN A 268 9.88 -2.55 -1.02
CA ASN A 268 9.21 -3.84 -1.10
C ASN A 268 7.71 -3.74 -1.37
N HIS A 269 7.12 -2.59 -1.07
CA HIS A 269 5.75 -2.21 -1.42
C HIS A 269 5.70 -0.69 -1.66
N VAL A 270 4.69 -0.20 -2.40
CA VAL A 270 4.48 1.23 -2.64
C VAL A 270 3.04 1.60 -2.32
N HIS A 271 2.87 2.62 -1.47
CA HIS A 271 1.62 3.36 -1.29
C HIS A 271 1.65 4.62 -2.15
N PHE A 272 0.65 4.75 -3.02
CA PHE A 272 0.64 5.74 -4.09
C PHE A 272 -0.54 6.68 -3.92
N ARG A 273 -0.40 7.66 -3.01
CA ARG A 273 -1.40 8.66 -2.66
C ARG A 273 -0.82 10.06 -2.68
N ASN A 274 -1.67 11.08 -2.67
CA ASN A 274 -1.28 12.47 -2.75
C ASN A 274 -1.81 13.27 -1.57
N VAL A 275 -1.07 14.29 -1.17
CA VAL A 275 -1.36 15.11 0.01
C VAL A 275 -1.10 16.59 -0.26
N ARG A 276 -1.74 17.44 0.53
CA ARG A 276 -1.46 18.86 0.64
C ARG A 276 -0.95 19.14 2.05
N VAL A 277 0.31 19.49 2.18
CA VAL A 277 0.98 19.76 3.45
C VAL A 277 0.97 21.28 3.70
N ARG A 278 0.53 21.68 4.88
CA ARG A 278 0.59 23.06 5.39
C ARG A 278 1.84 23.22 6.26
N VAL A 279 2.00 22.31 7.23
CA VAL A 279 3.17 22.29 8.12
C VAL A 279 3.73 20.87 8.10
N PRO A 280 4.96 20.65 7.64
CA PRO A 280 5.57 19.32 7.64
C PRO A 280 5.48 18.66 9.00
N TYR A 281 5.16 17.37 9.02
CA TYR A 281 4.92 16.51 10.19
C TYR A 281 3.65 16.80 10.99
N GLU A 282 3.10 18.01 10.91
CA GLU A 282 2.10 18.49 11.87
C GLU A 282 0.73 18.73 11.24
N GLU A 283 0.68 19.30 10.02
CA GLU A 283 -0.60 19.69 9.43
C GLU A 283 -0.65 19.38 7.93
N TYR A 284 -1.56 18.49 7.54
CA TYR A 284 -1.75 18.12 6.15
C TYR A 284 -3.17 17.63 5.87
N THR A 285 -3.50 17.53 4.59
CA THR A 285 -4.76 16.97 4.11
C THR A 285 -4.46 15.97 3.01
N GLU A 286 -4.93 14.74 3.16
CA GLU A 286 -4.98 13.76 2.09
C GLU A 286 -6.05 14.19 1.09
N VAL A 287 -5.65 14.37 -0.14
CA VAL A 287 -6.50 14.90 -1.21
C VAL A 287 -6.71 13.85 -2.31
N PHE A 288 -7.47 14.18 -3.33
CA PHE A 288 -7.52 13.33 -4.51
C PHE A 288 -6.11 13.13 -5.09
N ILE A 289 -5.88 11.96 -5.63
CA ILE A 289 -4.57 11.55 -6.18
C ILE A 289 -4.02 12.53 -7.23
N ASP A 290 -4.89 13.28 -7.90
CA ASP A 290 -4.57 14.28 -8.92
C ASP A 290 -4.44 15.72 -8.41
N GLU A 291 -4.74 16.00 -7.11
CA GLU A 291 -4.82 17.38 -6.58
C GLU A 291 -3.68 17.79 -5.65
N GLY A 292 -2.84 16.88 -5.20
CA GLY A 292 -1.86 17.14 -4.16
C GLY A 292 -0.60 17.86 -4.65
N GLN A 293 0.37 17.91 -3.76
CA GLN A 293 1.65 18.57 -3.99
C GLN A 293 2.70 17.65 -4.61
N ILE A 294 2.38 16.38 -4.84
CA ILE A 294 3.26 15.37 -5.42
C ILE A 294 2.99 15.30 -6.93
N ASN A 295 4.04 15.39 -7.73
CA ASN A 295 3.94 15.07 -9.15
C ASN A 295 3.86 13.55 -9.33
N MET A 296 2.64 13.00 -9.33
CA MET A 296 2.38 11.57 -9.40
C MET A 296 2.88 10.93 -10.71
N PHE A 297 2.93 11.70 -11.80
CA PHE A 297 3.51 11.20 -13.06
C PHE A 297 5.02 11.07 -12.97
N ALA A 298 5.71 12.02 -12.35
CA ALA A 298 7.14 11.91 -12.09
C ALA A 298 7.47 10.73 -11.18
N MET A 299 6.64 10.48 -10.15
CA MET A 299 6.74 9.29 -9.30
C MET A 299 6.62 8.00 -10.08
N MET A 300 5.59 7.89 -10.94
CA MET A 300 5.40 6.70 -11.78
C MET A 300 6.56 6.48 -12.74
N LYS A 301 7.06 7.56 -13.36
CA LYS A 301 8.25 7.49 -14.25
C LYS A 301 9.48 6.99 -13.50
N GLU A 302 9.67 7.43 -12.25
CA GLU A 302 10.81 6.98 -11.45
C GLU A 302 10.72 5.48 -11.13
N LEU A 303 9.55 4.99 -10.73
CA LEU A 303 9.32 3.56 -10.50
C LEU A 303 9.56 2.72 -11.76
N VAL A 304 9.11 3.20 -12.92
CA VAL A 304 9.35 2.55 -14.23
C VAL A 304 10.83 2.56 -14.58
N ARG A 305 11.53 3.70 -14.40
CA ARG A 305 12.98 3.84 -14.63
C ARG A 305 13.79 2.82 -13.81
N GLN A 306 13.38 2.60 -12.57
CA GLN A 306 14.01 1.63 -11.66
C GLN A 306 13.62 0.17 -11.95
N LYS A 307 12.75 -0.06 -12.93
CA LYS A 307 12.18 -1.39 -13.23
C LYS A 307 11.51 -2.02 -11.99
N TYR A 308 10.87 -1.17 -11.17
CA TYR A 308 10.14 -1.64 -10.00
C TYR A 308 9.04 -2.62 -10.44
N SER A 309 9.08 -3.84 -9.92
CA SER A 309 8.23 -4.96 -10.38
C SER A 309 7.30 -5.51 -9.30
N ARG A 310 7.22 -4.84 -8.14
CA ARG A 310 6.35 -5.21 -7.03
C ARG A 310 5.06 -4.39 -7.03
N THR A 311 4.27 -4.54 -5.99
CA THR A 311 2.94 -3.92 -5.92
C THR A 311 2.99 -2.42 -5.60
N LEU A 312 2.08 -1.70 -6.25
CA LEU A 312 1.77 -0.30 -6.04
C LEU A 312 0.28 -0.18 -5.69
N TYR A 313 0.00 0.30 -4.48
CA TYR A 313 -1.35 0.45 -3.95
C TYR A 313 -1.78 1.92 -3.98
N PRO A 314 -2.72 2.30 -4.86
CA PRO A 314 -3.30 3.64 -4.89
C PRO A 314 -4.37 3.78 -3.80
N GLU A 315 -3.89 3.83 -2.56
CA GLU A 315 -4.69 3.79 -1.34
C GLU A 315 -5.37 5.12 -0.99
N HIS A 316 -6.00 5.17 0.18
CA HIS A 316 -6.67 6.31 0.79
C HIS A 316 -7.56 7.07 -0.21
N PRO A 317 -8.58 6.41 -0.79
CA PRO A 317 -9.51 7.08 -1.69
C PRO A 317 -10.33 8.13 -0.93
N ARG A 318 -10.77 9.15 -1.65
CA ARG A 318 -11.62 10.21 -1.07
C ARG A 318 -13.09 9.85 -1.14
N ALA A 319 -13.87 10.31 -0.15
CA ALA A 319 -15.28 10.00 -0.05
C ALA A 319 -16.09 10.76 -1.12
N LEU A 320 -16.64 10.01 -2.07
CA LEU A 320 -17.58 10.49 -3.08
C LEU A 320 -19.02 10.23 -2.64
N ASP A 321 -19.98 11.01 -3.14
CA ASP A 321 -21.42 10.81 -2.86
C ASP A 321 -21.86 9.39 -3.17
N ALA A 322 -21.42 8.83 -4.30
CA ALA A 322 -21.72 7.46 -4.69
C ALA A 322 -21.25 6.39 -3.68
N ASP A 323 -20.24 6.68 -2.86
CA ASP A 323 -19.85 5.82 -1.76
C ASP A 323 -20.68 6.11 -0.51
N ARG A 324 -20.87 7.40 -0.16
CA ARG A 324 -21.59 7.85 1.06
C ARG A 324 -23.05 7.46 1.06
N GLU A 325 -23.71 7.51 -0.09
CA GLU A 325 -25.12 7.16 -0.25
C GLU A 325 -25.39 5.65 -0.21
N ARG A 326 -24.35 4.82 -0.24
CA ARG A 326 -24.54 3.36 -0.16
C ARG A 326 -24.98 2.96 1.25
N PRO A 327 -26.05 2.14 1.36
CA PRO A 327 -26.47 1.61 2.65
C PRO A 327 -25.32 0.89 3.38
N GLY A 328 -25.08 1.26 4.64
CA GLY A 328 -24.05 0.66 5.47
C GLY A 328 -22.61 1.12 5.16
N PHE A 329 -22.42 2.14 4.32
CA PHE A 329 -21.09 2.71 4.12
C PHE A 329 -20.47 3.18 5.43
N LYS A 330 -19.24 2.71 5.68
CA LYS A 330 -18.41 3.13 6.80
C LYS A 330 -16.99 3.29 6.29
N THR A 331 -16.28 4.26 6.81
CA THR A 331 -14.87 4.47 6.53
C THR A 331 -14.06 4.42 7.82
N PHE A 332 -12.81 3.98 7.72
CA PHE A 332 -11.89 3.96 8.85
C PHE A 332 -11.42 5.38 9.21
N TYR A 333 -11.17 6.19 8.17
CA TYR A 333 -10.74 7.58 8.35
C TYR A 333 -11.88 8.55 8.06
N PRO A 334 -12.00 9.65 8.80
CA PRO A 334 -12.89 10.75 8.43
C PRO A 334 -12.61 11.19 6.99
N GLY A 335 -13.63 11.36 6.16
CA GLY A 335 -13.46 11.76 4.75
C GLY A 335 -12.90 10.67 3.81
N GLY A 336 -12.62 9.48 4.31
CA GLY A 336 -12.17 8.36 3.51
C GLY A 336 -13.27 7.80 2.60
N GLY A 337 -12.90 7.37 1.39
CA GLY A 337 -13.79 6.84 0.37
C GLY A 337 -13.98 5.34 0.41
N GLY A 338 -14.84 4.86 -0.48
CA GLY A 338 -15.10 3.46 -0.72
C GLY A 338 -14.73 3.02 -2.13
N TYR A 339 -15.54 2.12 -2.69
CA TYR A 339 -15.28 1.52 -4.00
C TYR A 339 -15.17 2.54 -5.15
N SER A 340 -16.02 3.59 -5.15
CA SER A 340 -15.98 4.63 -6.18
C SER A 340 -14.68 5.43 -6.13
N GLY A 341 -14.23 5.76 -4.92
CA GLY A 341 -12.95 6.41 -4.72
C GLY A 341 -11.77 5.52 -5.14
N PHE A 342 -11.81 4.21 -4.83
CA PHE A 342 -10.80 3.24 -5.33
C PHE A 342 -10.81 3.13 -6.86
N ALA A 343 -11.98 3.16 -7.50
CA ALA A 343 -12.08 3.15 -8.95
C ALA A 343 -11.37 4.37 -9.56
N TYR A 344 -11.55 5.55 -8.96
CA TYR A 344 -10.89 6.77 -9.37
C TYR A 344 -9.35 6.64 -9.24
N ASN A 345 -8.86 6.25 -8.06
CA ASN A 345 -7.42 6.12 -7.79
C ASN A 345 -6.77 5.07 -8.70
N ALA A 346 -7.39 3.90 -8.85
CA ALA A 346 -6.88 2.84 -9.73
C ALA A 346 -6.85 3.27 -11.20
N GLY A 347 -7.91 3.95 -11.67
CA GLY A 347 -7.96 4.50 -13.03
C GLY A 347 -6.85 5.51 -13.30
N TYR A 348 -6.62 6.44 -12.36
CA TYR A 348 -5.54 7.41 -12.45
C TYR A 348 -4.15 6.75 -12.44
N ALA A 349 -3.90 5.84 -11.51
CA ALA A 349 -2.62 5.12 -11.43
C ALA A 349 -2.33 4.32 -12.72
N LYS A 350 -3.35 3.66 -13.29
CA LYS A 350 -3.24 2.93 -14.58
C LYS A 350 -2.92 3.88 -15.73
N ALA A 351 -3.57 5.05 -15.81
CA ALA A 351 -3.27 6.05 -16.83
C ALA A 351 -1.83 6.57 -16.73
N MET A 352 -1.36 6.84 -15.49
CA MET A 352 0.03 7.26 -15.26
C MET A 352 1.03 6.17 -15.67
N LEU A 353 0.74 4.89 -15.36
CA LEU A 353 1.58 3.77 -15.76
C LEU A 353 1.63 3.60 -17.28
N GLN A 354 0.48 3.68 -17.96
CA GLN A 354 0.41 3.64 -19.42
C GLN A 354 1.23 4.75 -20.04
N ALA A 355 1.06 5.99 -19.57
CA ALA A 355 1.80 7.15 -20.08
C ALA A 355 3.31 7.02 -19.81
N ALA A 356 3.72 6.50 -18.64
CA ALA A 356 5.14 6.34 -18.30
C ALA A 356 5.83 5.19 -19.07
N THR A 357 5.07 4.24 -19.63
CA THR A 357 5.59 3.09 -20.36
C THR A 357 5.37 3.17 -21.87
N SER A 358 4.61 4.17 -22.35
CA SER A 358 4.46 4.41 -23.80
C SER A 358 5.78 4.90 -24.40
N PRO A 359 6.14 4.46 -25.62
CA PRO A 359 7.23 5.08 -26.36
C PRO A 359 6.99 6.60 -26.48
N ALA A 360 8.06 7.38 -26.39
CA ALA A 360 7.95 8.80 -26.70
C ALA A 360 7.45 8.95 -28.14
N ALA A 361 6.36 9.72 -28.31
CA ALA A 361 5.79 10.01 -29.64
C ALA A 361 6.74 10.85 -30.48
#